data_165157f7980f2c5166c235ecd2e03c0c
#
_entry.id   165157f7980f2c5166c235ecd2e03c0c
#
_cell.length_a   1.000
_cell.length_b   1.000
_cell.length_c   1.000
_cell.angle_alpha   90.00
_cell.angle_beta   90.00
_cell.angle_gamma   90.00
#
_symmetry.space_group_name_H-M   'P 1'
#
loop_
_entity.id
_entity.type
_entity.pdbx_description
1 polymer ?
#
loop_
_entity_poly.entity_id
_entity_poly.type
_entity_poly.pdbx_seq_one_letter_code
_entity_poly.pdbx_strand_id
1 'polypeptide(L)'
;IFFRTEPHPDDPEKCFFDLWCMAFPVDGLDVVESIMAGQRPMEEASFIHRDFDDGRGVPEIEDSIVYQDMMLARALQQGMHSAGYKDSNLAGQETRVRFFHEVLNDYLKAGVKS
;
A
#
# COMPACT_ATOMS: atom_id res chain seq x y z
N ILE A 1 8.10 -5.31 -7.08
CA ILE A 1 7.34 -4.85 -5.90
C ILE A 1 5.88 -5.22 -6.10
N PHE A 2 5.27 -5.75 -5.06
CA PHE A 2 3.86 -6.08 -5.05
C PHE A 2 3.22 -5.48 -3.77
N PHE A 3 2.05 -4.89 -3.93
CA PHE A 3 1.27 -4.35 -2.82
C PHE A 3 0.01 -5.19 -2.64
N ARG A 4 -0.31 -5.50 -1.40
CA ARG A 4 -1.56 -6.12 -1.02
C ARG A 4 -2.21 -5.31 0.09
N THR A 5 -3.48 -5.04 -0.05
CA THR A 5 -4.30 -4.43 1.01
C THR A 5 -5.37 -5.42 1.44
N GLU A 6 -5.60 -5.51 2.74
CA GLU A 6 -6.66 -6.32 3.31
C GLU A 6 -7.43 -5.48 4.35
N PRO A 7 -8.77 -5.40 4.27
CA PRO A 7 -9.56 -4.64 5.24
C PRO A 7 -9.34 -5.16 6.65
N HIS A 8 -9.30 -4.25 7.63
CA HIS A 8 -9.31 -4.66 9.03
C HIS A 8 -10.67 -5.26 9.38
N PRO A 9 -10.72 -6.42 10.10
CA PRO A 9 -11.98 -7.14 10.33
C PRO A 9 -12.99 -6.35 11.18
N ASP A 10 -12.50 -5.53 12.09
CA ASP A 10 -13.33 -4.86 13.09
C ASP A 10 -13.40 -3.34 12.91
N ASP A 11 -12.62 -2.77 12.00
CA ASP A 11 -12.52 -1.32 11.83
C ASP A 11 -12.47 -0.95 10.34
N PRO A 12 -13.57 -0.42 9.78
CA PRO A 12 -13.63 -0.08 8.35
C PRO A 12 -12.69 1.08 7.94
N GLU A 13 -12.14 1.80 8.92
CA GLU A 13 -11.20 2.89 8.66
C GLU A 13 -9.74 2.43 8.67
N LYS A 14 -9.50 1.14 8.88
CA LYS A 14 -8.17 0.55 8.90
C LYS A 14 -8.01 -0.54 7.84
N CYS A 15 -6.79 -0.75 7.42
CA CYS A 15 -6.40 -1.88 6.58
C CYS A 15 -5.02 -2.39 6.96
N PHE A 16 -4.77 -3.64 6.63
CA PHE A 16 -3.43 -4.17 6.56
C PHE A 16 -2.85 -3.82 5.20
N PHE A 17 -1.61 -3.42 5.19
CA PHE A 17 -0.88 -3.08 3.97
C PHE A 17 0.42 -3.87 3.92
N ASP A 18 0.49 -4.80 2.98
CA ASP A 18 1.68 -5.62 2.77
C ASP A 18 2.49 -5.06 1.59
N LEU A 19 3.76 -4.85 1.83
CA LEU A 19 4.74 -4.52 0.81
C LEU A 19 5.66 -5.72 0.58
N TRP A 20 5.60 -6.27 -0.62
CA TRP A 20 6.42 -7.42 -1.00
C TRP A 20 7.50 -6.97 -1.98
N CYS A 21 8.74 -7.00 -1.52
CA CYS A 21 9.90 -6.81 -2.36
C CYS A 21 10.42 -8.19 -2.78
N MET A 22 10.08 -8.59 -3.98
CA MET A 22 10.48 -9.90 -4.52
C MET A 22 11.60 -9.73 -5.52
N ALA A 23 12.55 -10.63 -5.49
CA ALA A 23 13.57 -10.77 -6.51
C ALA A 23 13.54 -12.21 -7.08
N PHE A 24 13.79 -12.33 -8.37
CA PHE A 24 13.93 -13.65 -8.96
C PHE A 24 15.31 -14.23 -8.60
N PRO A 25 15.38 -15.50 -8.23
CA PRO A 25 16.66 -16.17 -8.09
C PRO A 25 17.39 -16.17 -9.44
N VAL A 26 18.64 -15.79 -9.41
CA VAL A 26 19.52 -15.81 -10.59
C VAL A 26 20.68 -16.74 -10.30
N ASP A 27 20.85 -17.75 -11.13
CA ASP A 27 21.92 -18.72 -10.97
C ASP A 27 23.29 -18.02 -10.99
N GLY A 28 24.12 -18.32 -10.00
CA GLY A 28 25.46 -17.77 -9.86
C GLY A 28 25.52 -16.38 -9.18
N LEU A 29 24.40 -15.87 -8.67
CA LEU A 29 24.40 -14.69 -7.80
C LEU A 29 24.12 -15.07 -6.35
N ASP A 30 25.01 -14.69 -5.47
CA ASP A 30 24.86 -14.91 -4.03
C ASP A 30 24.08 -13.79 -3.35
N VAL A 31 23.87 -12.69 -4.06
CA VAL A 31 23.24 -11.46 -3.53
C VAL A 31 22.21 -10.94 -4.53
N VAL A 32 21.04 -10.57 -4.05
CA VAL A 32 20.02 -9.84 -4.83
C VAL A 32 19.97 -8.39 -4.38
N GLU A 33 19.77 -7.50 -5.33
CA GLU A 33 19.52 -6.09 -5.05
C GLU A 33 18.02 -5.80 -5.15
N SER A 34 17.47 -5.30 -4.06
CA SER A 34 16.08 -4.86 -3.99
C SER A 34 16.03 -3.33 -3.84
N ILE A 35 15.17 -2.69 -4.60
CA ILE A 35 14.97 -1.23 -4.55
C ILE A 35 14.61 -0.73 -3.14
N MET A 36 13.95 -1.58 -2.34
CA MET A 36 13.45 -1.19 -1.02
C MET A 36 14.26 -1.80 0.13
N ALA A 37 14.91 -2.94 -0.09
CA ALA A 37 15.59 -3.69 0.96
C ALA A 37 17.12 -3.66 0.80
N GLY A 38 17.65 -2.98 -0.24
CA GLY A 38 19.07 -2.97 -0.55
C GLY A 38 19.60 -4.34 -0.97
N GLN A 39 20.88 -4.57 -0.73
CA GLN A 39 21.51 -5.86 -1.02
C GLN A 39 21.17 -6.88 0.07
N ARG A 40 20.69 -8.05 -0.34
CA ARG A 40 20.35 -9.17 0.56
C ARG A 40 20.94 -10.47 0.03
N PRO A 41 21.45 -11.34 0.92
CA PRO A 41 21.84 -12.69 0.52
C PRO A 41 20.65 -13.44 -0.08
N MET A 42 20.89 -14.21 -1.14
CA MET A 42 19.83 -15.00 -1.80
C MET A 42 19.16 -16.02 -0.86
N GLU A 43 19.88 -16.49 0.14
CA GLU A 43 19.37 -17.47 1.11
C GLU A 43 18.47 -16.86 2.17
N GLU A 44 18.51 -15.55 2.33
CA GLU A 44 17.69 -14.83 3.31
C GLU A 44 16.40 -14.29 2.68
N ALA A 45 15.50 -15.17 2.25
CA ALA A 45 14.11 -14.78 2.08
C ALA A 45 13.52 -14.52 3.48
N SER A 46 13.70 -13.30 3.99
CA SER A 46 13.19 -12.91 5.30
C SER A 46 11.85 -12.19 5.17
N PHE A 47 10.88 -12.65 5.92
CA PHE A 47 9.68 -11.89 6.17
C PHE A 47 9.95 -10.94 7.35
N ILE A 48 9.95 -9.65 7.11
CA ILE A 48 9.94 -8.68 8.18
C ILE A 48 8.48 -8.33 8.41
N HIS A 49 7.88 -8.92 9.43
CA HIS A 49 6.55 -8.52 9.87
C HIS A 49 6.71 -7.45 10.95
N ARG A 50 6.14 -6.29 10.72
CA ARG A 50 6.12 -5.20 11.69
C ARG A 50 4.74 -4.58 11.71
N ASP A 51 4.20 -4.48 12.92
CA ASP A 51 3.02 -3.68 13.17
C ASP A 51 3.46 -2.25 13.43
N PHE A 52 3.03 -1.33 12.61
CA PHE A 52 3.28 0.08 12.85
C PHE A 52 2.06 0.92 12.48
N ASP A 53 1.74 1.83 13.38
CA ASP A 53 0.63 2.76 13.17
C ASP A 53 0.97 3.85 12.14
N ASP A 54 2.24 4.22 12.02
CA ASP A 54 2.67 5.33 11.17
C ASP A 54 4.05 5.14 10.52
N GLY A 55 4.65 3.97 10.64
CA GLY A 55 5.95 3.65 10.07
C GLY A 55 7.17 4.28 10.76
N ARG A 56 6.97 5.09 11.82
CA ARG A 56 8.08 5.66 12.57
C ARG A 56 8.87 4.60 13.32
N GLY A 57 10.19 4.76 13.37
CA GLY A 57 11.07 3.83 14.05
C GLY A 57 11.34 2.53 13.28
N VAL A 58 11.04 2.52 11.97
CA VAL A 58 11.39 1.43 11.05
C VAL A 58 12.49 1.94 10.11
N PRO A 59 13.78 1.79 10.47
CA PRO A 59 14.88 2.39 9.71
C PRO A 59 14.91 1.97 8.24
N GLU A 60 14.45 0.75 7.96
CA GLU A 60 14.44 0.19 6.60
C GLU A 60 13.45 0.89 5.66
N ILE A 61 12.49 1.63 6.22
CA ILE A 61 11.45 2.31 5.45
C ILE A 61 11.50 3.82 5.61
N GLU A 62 12.08 4.36 6.69
CA GLU A 62 12.06 5.81 6.97
C GLU A 62 12.62 6.68 5.84
N ASP A 63 13.62 6.18 5.12
CA ASP A 63 14.19 6.87 3.96
C ASP A 63 13.52 6.51 2.62
N SER A 64 12.47 5.71 2.65
CA SER A 64 11.81 5.23 1.45
C SER A 64 10.66 6.14 1.01
N ILE A 65 10.35 6.10 -0.30
CA ILE A 65 9.15 6.76 -0.85
C ILE A 65 7.88 6.22 -0.21
N VAL A 66 7.84 4.93 0.13
CA VAL A 66 6.68 4.30 0.77
C VAL A 66 6.41 4.92 2.14
N TYR A 67 7.44 5.26 2.90
CA TYR A 67 7.29 5.94 4.19
C TYR A 67 6.60 7.31 4.04
N GLN A 68 6.99 8.07 3.03
CA GLN A 68 6.36 9.37 2.75
C GLN A 68 4.86 9.20 2.47
N ASP A 69 4.49 8.20 1.68
CA ASP A 69 3.09 7.90 1.37
C ASP A 69 2.31 7.44 2.60
N MET A 70 2.90 6.60 3.44
CA MET A 70 2.29 6.14 4.69
C MET A 70 2.04 7.27 5.68
N MET A 71 2.98 8.20 5.81
CA MET A 71 2.83 9.37 6.68
C MET A 71 1.69 10.29 6.25
N LEU A 72 1.44 10.37 4.94
CA LEU A 72 0.34 11.17 4.40
C LEU A 72 -1.02 10.48 4.49
N ALA A 73 -1.07 9.16 4.47
CA ALA A 73 -2.32 8.39 4.40
C ALA A 73 -3.29 8.75 5.53
N ARG A 74 -2.78 8.86 6.76
CA ARG A 74 -3.60 9.22 7.94
C ARG A 74 -4.18 10.62 7.84
N ALA A 75 -3.37 11.58 7.41
CA ALA A 75 -3.82 12.96 7.23
C ALA A 75 -4.83 13.08 6.09
N LEU A 76 -4.63 12.34 5.02
CA LEU A 76 -5.58 12.26 3.90
C LEU A 76 -6.92 11.68 4.35
N GLN A 77 -6.92 10.59 5.11
CA GLN A 77 -8.15 9.99 5.63
C GLN A 77 -8.91 10.97 6.55
N GLN A 78 -8.21 11.66 7.44
CA GLN A 78 -8.82 12.70 8.27
C GLN A 78 -9.39 13.85 7.42
N GLY A 79 -8.69 14.25 6.36
CA GLY A 79 -9.15 15.25 5.41
C GLY A 79 -10.44 14.85 4.69
N MET A 80 -10.57 13.56 4.35
CA MET A 80 -11.77 13.00 3.72
C MET A 80 -13.01 13.05 4.64
N HIS A 81 -12.83 13.04 5.96
CA HIS A 81 -13.91 13.23 6.94
C HIS A 81 -14.28 14.69 7.18
N SER A 82 -13.56 15.64 6.60
CA SER A 82 -13.86 17.05 6.79
C SER A 82 -15.14 17.46 6.08
N ALA A 83 -15.88 18.41 6.65
CA ALA A 83 -17.11 18.96 6.05
C ALA A 83 -16.85 19.64 4.68
N GLY A 84 -15.62 20.02 4.41
CA GLY A 84 -15.21 20.62 3.14
C GLY A 84 -14.89 19.63 2.03
N TYR A 85 -14.71 18.35 2.36
CA TYR A 85 -14.46 17.31 1.36
C TYR A 85 -15.76 16.98 0.61
N LYS A 86 -15.74 17.13 -0.70
CA LYS A 86 -16.89 16.79 -1.54
C LYS A 86 -16.57 15.64 -2.49
N ASP A 87 -15.49 15.80 -3.25
CA ASP A 87 -15.07 14.84 -4.28
C ASP A 87 -13.58 14.95 -4.56
N SER A 88 -13.00 13.88 -5.09
CA SER A 88 -11.66 13.91 -5.67
C SER A 88 -11.75 14.14 -7.17
N ASN A 89 -11.13 15.19 -7.66
CA ASN A 89 -11.00 15.43 -9.10
C ASN A 89 -9.82 14.63 -9.65
N LEU A 90 -10.11 13.57 -10.38
CA LEU A 90 -9.10 12.77 -11.05
C LEU A 90 -8.72 13.41 -12.38
N ALA A 91 -7.43 13.63 -12.60
CA ALA A 91 -6.89 14.12 -13.86
C ALA A 91 -7.07 13.10 -14.99
N GLY A 92 -6.94 13.55 -16.23
CA GLY A 92 -7.09 12.65 -17.39
C GLY A 92 -6.09 11.50 -17.45
N GLN A 93 -4.92 11.65 -16.80
CA GLN A 93 -3.91 10.59 -16.69
C GLN A 93 -4.27 9.53 -15.64
N GLU A 94 -5.21 9.81 -14.76
CA GLU A 94 -5.66 8.92 -13.68
C GLU A 94 -6.83 8.01 -14.08
N THR A 95 -6.94 7.71 -15.36
CA THR A 95 -8.00 6.85 -15.91
C THR A 95 -8.08 5.49 -15.24
N ARG A 96 -6.94 4.91 -14.83
CA ARG A 96 -6.90 3.61 -14.13
C ARG A 96 -7.54 3.68 -12.75
N VAL A 97 -7.29 4.75 -12.01
CA VAL A 97 -7.87 4.98 -10.68
C VAL A 97 -9.38 5.17 -10.82
N ARG A 98 -9.81 5.98 -11.79
CA ARG A 98 -11.22 6.17 -12.08
C ARG A 98 -11.94 4.87 -12.45
N PHE A 99 -11.35 4.07 -13.33
CA PHE A 99 -11.91 2.78 -13.71
C PHE A 99 -12.05 1.83 -12.51
N PHE A 100 -11.05 1.80 -11.63
CA PHE A 100 -11.13 1.03 -10.37
C PHE A 100 -12.36 1.45 -9.55
N HIS A 101 -12.57 2.74 -9.35
CA HIS A 101 -13.71 3.25 -8.59
C HIS A 101 -15.06 2.99 -9.29
N GLU A 102 -15.12 3.05 -10.61
CA GLU A 102 -16.31 2.71 -11.38
C GLU A 102 -16.70 1.25 -11.14
N VAL A 103 -15.75 0.33 -11.28
CA VAL A 103 -15.95 -1.11 -11.04
C VAL A 103 -16.37 -1.36 -9.59
N LEU A 104 -15.69 -0.74 -8.62
CA LEU A 104 -16.04 -0.87 -7.20
C LEU A 104 -17.48 -0.41 -6.94
N ASN A 105 -17.88 0.72 -7.49
CA ASN A 105 -19.24 1.24 -7.36
C ASN A 105 -20.29 0.30 -7.95
N ASP A 106 -19.98 -0.37 -9.05
CA ASP A 106 -20.88 -1.34 -9.67
C ASP A 106 -21.07 -2.58 -8.77
N TYR A 107 -19.99 -3.07 -8.15
CA TYR A 107 -20.08 -4.13 -7.15
C TYR A 107 -20.93 -3.74 -5.93
N LEU A 108 -20.69 -2.54 -5.39
CA LEU A 108 -21.47 -2.06 -4.26
C LEU A 108 -22.95 -1.92 -4.58
N LYS A 109 -23.31 -1.41 -5.76
CA LYS A 109 -24.70 -1.32 -6.23
C LYS A 109 -25.33 -2.70 -6.45
N ALA A 110 -24.57 -3.67 -6.95
CA ALA A 110 -25.04 -5.02 -7.16
C ALA A 110 -25.29 -5.78 -5.84
N GLY A 111 -24.45 -5.55 -4.81
CA GLY A 111 -24.58 -6.17 -3.49
C GLY A 111 -25.74 -5.64 -2.65
N VAL A 112 -26.33 -4.51 -2.99
CA VAL A 112 -27.50 -3.92 -2.28
C VAL A 112 -28.83 -4.54 -2.72
N LYS A 113 -28.81 -5.50 -3.65
CA LYS A 113 -30.01 -6.18 -4.15
C LYS A 113 -30.32 -7.49 -3.41
N SER A 114 -30.14 -7.54 -2.10
CA SER A 114 -30.60 -8.68 -1.28
C SER A 114 -31.78 -8.28 -0.41
#